data_54217e0a96590b9ffca3e0a60b9d40bf
#
_entry.id   54217e0a96590b9ffca3e0a60b9d40bf
#
_cell.length_a   1.000
_cell.length_b   1.000
_cell.length_c   1.000
_cell.angle_alpha   90.00
_cell.angle_beta   90.00
_cell.angle_gamma   90.00
#
_symmetry.space_group_name_H-M   'P 1'
#
loop_
_entity.id
_entity.type
_entity.pdbx_description
1 polymer ?
#
loop_
_entity_poly.entity_id
_entity_poly.type
_entity_poly.pdbx_seq_one_letter_code
_entity_poly.pdbx_strand_id
1 'polypeptide(L)'
;MFIKLKKKLSLLLLIFILPINVLAYSDYIIASGENIGIELNAKGIIIVGTYETEEKNATSSFKIGDIITKIENKTVSTIDEMANTINEMVKDNQINITFIRNGKEKNTVLKLSKVGNIYKTGLYVKDSITGIGTLTYIDPNTKLFGALGHEIIEKNSGILLEIKDGKIFSSTVTGIESSTEGSPGEKNARYDKSLIKGSIFENTTQGIFGNYFDDIKGKLYKVGKEEDIHVGKAMIRTVMEDNNISEYEINIKKINHNNQKNKNFVFEITDEKLLTKTGGIIQGMSGSPIIQDEKIVGAVTHVVVDHPEKGYGIFITNMLKEAEN
;
A
#
# COMPACT_ATOMS: atom_id res chain seq x y z
N MET A 1 -4.46 58.72 -22.15
CA MET A 1 -4.73 58.16 -20.79
C MET A 1 -5.27 56.72 -20.85
N PHE A 2 -6.22 56.38 -21.72
CA PHE A 2 -6.82 55.06 -21.84
C PHE A 2 -5.87 53.91 -22.26
N ILE A 3 -4.87 54.16 -23.11
CA ILE A 3 -3.92 53.14 -23.56
C ILE A 3 -2.97 52.67 -22.42
N LYS A 4 -2.54 53.61 -21.53
CA LYS A 4 -1.71 53.27 -20.39
C LYS A 4 -2.48 52.47 -19.32
N LEU A 5 -3.81 52.71 -19.21
CA LEU A 5 -4.66 51.97 -18.27
C LEU A 5 -4.89 50.53 -18.75
N LYS A 6 -5.12 50.34 -20.08
CA LYS A 6 -5.26 48.96 -20.67
C LYS A 6 -3.98 48.13 -20.52
N LYS A 7 -2.78 48.73 -20.71
CA LYS A 7 -1.52 48.01 -20.47
C LYS A 7 -1.30 47.63 -18.98
N LYS A 8 -1.69 48.48 -18.03
CA LYS A 8 -1.60 48.18 -16.61
C LYS A 8 -2.60 47.09 -16.19
N LEU A 9 -3.83 47.10 -16.78
CA LEU A 9 -4.84 46.08 -16.53
C LEU A 9 -4.45 44.73 -17.13
N SER A 10 -3.84 44.71 -18.34
CA SER A 10 -3.32 43.51 -18.99
C SER A 10 -2.13 42.90 -18.20
N LEU A 11 -1.26 43.73 -17.59
CA LEU A 11 -0.17 43.26 -16.76
C LEU A 11 -0.67 42.71 -15.43
N LEU A 12 -1.72 43.28 -14.84
CA LEU A 12 -2.35 42.77 -13.62
C LEU A 12 -3.04 41.42 -13.87
N LEU A 13 -3.67 41.23 -15.04
CA LEU A 13 -4.31 39.97 -15.44
C LEU A 13 -3.27 38.86 -15.67
N LEU A 14 -2.07 39.20 -16.16
CA LEU A 14 -0.98 38.24 -16.37
C LEU A 14 -0.41 37.64 -15.05
N ILE A 15 -0.46 38.44 -13.98
CA ILE A 15 0.03 38.01 -12.65
C ILE A 15 -0.91 36.95 -12.04
N PHE A 16 -2.20 36.96 -12.39
CA PHE A 16 -3.18 35.97 -11.93
C PHE A 16 -3.11 34.63 -12.69
N ILE A 17 -2.32 34.51 -13.76
CA ILE A 17 -2.20 33.29 -14.59
C ILE A 17 -0.91 32.53 -14.27
N LEU A 18 -0.06 33.03 -13.40
CA LEU A 18 1.10 32.26 -12.94
C LEU A 18 0.58 31.12 -12.06
N PRO A 19 0.83 29.84 -12.43
CA PRO A 19 0.50 28.72 -11.56
C PRO A 19 1.31 28.88 -10.28
N ILE A 20 0.64 29.26 -9.21
CA ILE A 20 1.20 29.14 -7.88
C ILE A 20 1.18 27.64 -7.62
N ASN A 21 2.33 26.98 -7.65
CA ASN A 21 2.45 25.63 -7.13
C ASN A 21 2.22 25.73 -5.62
N VAL A 22 0.98 25.64 -5.22
CA VAL A 22 0.61 25.44 -3.83
C VAL A 22 0.97 23.99 -3.54
N LEU A 23 2.03 23.77 -2.78
CA LEU A 23 2.24 22.48 -2.14
C LEU A 23 1.04 22.27 -1.21
N ALA A 24 0.22 21.28 -1.50
CA ALA A 24 -1.02 21.06 -0.76
C ALA A 24 -0.75 20.36 0.58
N TYR A 25 0.36 19.60 0.71
CA TYR A 25 0.76 18.98 1.99
C TYR A 25 1.44 19.97 2.93
N SER A 26 1.31 19.68 4.24
CA SER A 26 1.85 20.52 5.30
C SER A 26 3.39 20.50 5.34
N ASP A 27 4.03 21.65 5.68
CA ASP A 27 5.48 21.73 5.91
C ASP A 27 5.94 20.90 7.11
N TYR A 28 5.03 20.60 8.03
CA TYR A 28 5.25 19.79 9.23
C TYR A 28 4.21 18.70 9.33
N ILE A 29 4.65 17.46 9.51
CA ILE A 29 3.83 16.27 9.64
C ILE A 29 4.26 15.45 10.85
N ILE A 30 3.39 14.57 11.32
CA ILE A 30 3.72 13.59 12.35
C ILE A 30 4.44 12.42 11.69
N ALA A 31 5.69 12.14 12.07
CA ALA A 31 6.35 10.88 11.73
C ALA A 31 5.87 9.80 12.71
N SER A 32 5.02 8.89 12.24
CA SER A 32 4.39 7.89 13.10
C SER A 32 5.35 6.76 13.51
N GLY A 33 5.50 5.74 12.72
CA GLY A 33 6.22 4.51 13.06
C GLY A 33 5.35 3.45 13.76
N GLU A 34 4.05 3.71 13.94
CA GLU A 34 3.10 2.75 14.50
C GLU A 34 2.95 1.51 13.61
N ASN A 35 2.84 0.34 14.23
CA ASN A 35 2.44 -0.87 13.52
C ASN A 35 0.93 -0.85 13.28
N ILE A 36 0.50 -1.12 12.05
CA ILE A 36 -0.91 -1.13 11.65
C ILE A 36 -1.31 -2.46 11.02
N GLY A 37 -2.53 -2.91 11.33
CA GLY A 37 -3.23 -3.91 10.54
C GLY A 37 -3.84 -3.23 9.30
N ILE A 38 -3.84 -3.92 8.19
CA ILE A 38 -4.31 -3.42 6.89
C ILE A 38 -5.31 -4.40 6.32
N GLU A 39 -6.41 -3.90 5.79
CA GLU A 39 -7.37 -4.66 4.99
C GLU A 39 -7.71 -3.84 3.75
N LEU A 40 -7.50 -4.42 2.57
CA LEU A 40 -7.84 -3.83 1.28
C LEU A 40 -8.90 -4.69 0.59
N ASN A 41 -9.99 -4.08 0.15
CA ASN A 41 -11.03 -4.71 -0.64
C ASN A 41 -10.80 -4.41 -2.12
N ALA A 42 -10.74 -5.45 -2.94
CA ALA A 42 -10.53 -5.32 -4.38
C ALA A 42 -11.76 -4.76 -5.11
N LYS A 43 -11.55 -4.14 -6.27
CA LYS A 43 -12.65 -3.70 -7.16
C LYS A 43 -13.43 -4.86 -7.79
N GLY A 44 -12.94 -6.10 -7.66
CA GLY A 44 -13.54 -7.32 -8.17
C GLY A 44 -12.92 -8.53 -7.51
N ILE A 45 -13.27 -9.72 -7.98
CA ILE A 45 -12.88 -10.99 -7.37
C ILE A 45 -11.67 -11.54 -8.14
N ILE A 46 -10.52 -11.64 -7.46
CA ILE A 46 -9.24 -12.04 -8.07
C ILE A 46 -9.14 -13.57 -8.10
N ILE A 47 -8.84 -14.13 -9.25
CA ILE A 47 -8.51 -15.55 -9.40
C ILE A 47 -7.06 -15.76 -8.97
N VAL A 48 -6.86 -16.52 -7.90
CA VAL A 48 -5.54 -16.81 -7.31
C VAL A 48 -5.07 -18.24 -7.56
N GLY A 49 -5.94 -19.09 -8.14
CA GLY A 49 -5.63 -20.46 -8.49
C GLY A 49 -6.84 -21.19 -9.08
N THR A 50 -6.63 -22.43 -9.48
CA THR A 50 -7.68 -23.32 -9.97
C THR A 50 -7.56 -24.69 -9.30
N TYR A 51 -8.68 -25.41 -9.25
CA TYR A 51 -8.73 -26.82 -8.81
C TYR A 51 -9.62 -27.65 -9.73
N GLU A 52 -9.41 -28.94 -9.76
CA GLU A 52 -10.19 -29.86 -10.59
C GLU A 52 -11.60 -30.05 -10.05
N THR A 53 -12.58 -30.09 -10.95
CA THR A 53 -13.98 -30.42 -10.70
C THR A 53 -14.40 -31.57 -11.63
N GLU A 54 -15.62 -32.08 -11.46
CA GLU A 54 -16.17 -33.09 -12.37
C GLU A 54 -16.28 -32.60 -13.82
N GLU A 55 -16.45 -31.27 -13.99
CA GLU A 55 -16.46 -30.61 -15.30
C GLU A 55 -15.02 -30.38 -15.79
N LYS A 56 -14.56 -31.26 -16.67
CA LYS A 56 -13.21 -31.18 -17.26
C LYS A 56 -13.03 -29.86 -18.02
N ASN A 57 -11.87 -29.22 -17.82
CA ASN A 57 -11.51 -27.97 -18.48
C ASN A 57 -12.46 -26.77 -18.19
N ALA A 58 -13.29 -26.83 -17.15
CA ALA A 58 -14.20 -25.73 -16.78
C ALA A 58 -13.47 -24.39 -16.61
N THR A 59 -12.25 -24.41 -16.10
CA THR A 59 -11.44 -23.21 -15.80
C THR A 59 -10.40 -22.85 -16.86
N SER A 60 -10.35 -23.59 -17.99
CA SER A 60 -9.31 -23.43 -19.04
C SER A 60 -9.24 -22.03 -19.66
N SER A 61 -10.33 -21.27 -19.63
CA SER A 61 -10.40 -19.89 -20.13
C SER A 61 -9.79 -18.86 -19.16
N PHE A 62 -9.59 -19.23 -17.89
CA PHE A 62 -9.10 -18.32 -16.84
C PHE A 62 -7.60 -18.46 -16.61
N LYS A 63 -7.02 -17.42 -16.04
CA LYS A 63 -5.63 -17.37 -15.57
C LYS A 63 -5.57 -16.78 -14.18
N ILE A 64 -4.56 -17.16 -13.43
CA ILE A 64 -4.23 -16.49 -12.18
C ILE A 64 -4.01 -15.00 -12.48
N GLY A 65 -4.66 -14.13 -11.69
CA GLY A 65 -4.64 -12.69 -11.88
C GLY A 65 -5.81 -12.13 -12.70
N ASP A 66 -6.69 -12.95 -13.24
CA ASP A 66 -7.94 -12.43 -13.79
C ASP A 66 -8.82 -11.88 -12.67
N ILE A 67 -9.51 -10.78 -12.93
CA ILE A 67 -10.39 -10.12 -11.97
C ILE A 67 -11.84 -10.24 -12.46
N ILE A 68 -12.64 -11.07 -11.79
CA ILE A 68 -14.08 -11.22 -12.10
C ILE A 68 -14.80 -9.95 -11.65
N THR A 69 -15.56 -9.34 -12.55
CA THR A 69 -16.31 -8.09 -12.31
C THR A 69 -17.80 -8.25 -12.45
N LYS A 70 -18.29 -9.24 -13.26
CA LYS A 70 -19.72 -9.49 -13.43
C LYS A 70 -19.98 -10.99 -13.57
N ILE A 71 -21.15 -11.42 -13.11
CA ILE A 71 -21.72 -12.73 -13.33
C ILE A 71 -23.09 -12.52 -13.98
N GLU A 72 -23.30 -13.16 -15.15
CA GLU A 72 -24.33 -12.75 -16.09
C GLU A 72 -24.14 -11.25 -16.40
N ASN A 73 -25.11 -10.42 -16.09
CA ASN A 73 -24.97 -8.96 -16.24
C ASN A 73 -24.93 -8.24 -14.88
N LYS A 74 -24.83 -8.99 -13.76
CA LYS A 74 -24.81 -8.44 -12.41
C LYS A 74 -23.37 -8.19 -11.96
N THR A 75 -23.03 -6.96 -11.60
CA THR A 75 -21.73 -6.63 -11.03
C THR A 75 -21.54 -7.33 -9.69
N VAL A 76 -20.35 -7.91 -9.48
CA VAL A 76 -19.94 -8.56 -8.25
C VAL A 76 -18.56 -8.06 -7.84
N SER A 77 -18.37 -7.83 -6.54
CA SER A 77 -17.10 -7.39 -5.96
C SER A 77 -16.66 -8.22 -4.75
N THR A 78 -17.55 -9.06 -4.21
CA THR A 78 -17.26 -9.94 -3.07
C THR A 78 -17.55 -11.39 -3.41
N ILE A 79 -16.88 -12.30 -2.68
CA ILE A 79 -17.09 -13.76 -2.82
C ILE A 79 -18.54 -14.11 -2.48
N ASP A 80 -19.14 -13.45 -1.49
CA ASP A 80 -20.54 -13.68 -1.12
C ASP A 80 -21.51 -13.25 -2.24
N GLU A 81 -21.27 -12.07 -2.85
CA GLU A 81 -22.04 -11.62 -4.02
C GLU A 81 -21.91 -12.60 -5.19
N MET A 82 -20.68 -13.11 -5.44
CA MET A 82 -20.41 -14.14 -6.45
C MET A 82 -21.22 -15.40 -6.18
N ALA A 83 -21.13 -15.95 -4.96
CA ALA A 83 -21.81 -17.20 -4.59
C ALA A 83 -23.34 -17.07 -4.70
N ASN A 84 -23.90 -15.97 -4.18
CA ASN A 84 -25.33 -15.69 -4.23
C ASN A 84 -25.82 -15.54 -5.68
N THR A 85 -25.06 -14.78 -6.51
CA THR A 85 -25.44 -14.56 -7.92
C THR A 85 -25.38 -15.87 -8.73
N ILE A 86 -24.38 -16.73 -8.49
CA ILE A 86 -24.31 -18.05 -9.10
C ILE A 86 -25.56 -18.87 -8.74
N ASN A 87 -25.92 -18.94 -7.45
CA ASN A 87 -27.06 -19.71 -6.99
C ASN A 87 -28.40 -19.21 -7.57
N GLU A 88 -28.54 -17.90 -7.74
CA GLU A 88 -29.74 -17.27 -8.29
C GLU A 88 -29.90 -17.45 -9.81
N MET A 89 -28.80 -17.37 -10.56
CA MET A 89 -28.82 -17.14 -12.01
C MET A 89 -28.32 -18.32 -12.84
N VAL A 90 -27.73 -19.35 -12.22
CA VAL A 90 -27.19 -20.52 -12.93
C VAL A 90 -28.28 -21.26 -13.75
N LYS A 91 -27.98 -21.59 -15.01
CA LYS A 91 -28.82 -22.38 -15.89
C LYS A 91 -28.00 -23.53 -16.49
N ASP A 92 -28.53 -24.72 -16.48
CA ASP A 92 -27.89 -25.93 -17.06
C ASP A 92 -26.43 -26.12 -16.61
N ASN A 93 -26.15 -25.81 -15.32
CA ASN A 93 -24.80 -25.82 -14.73
C ASN A 93 -23.79 -24.92 -15.46
N GLN A 94 -24.24 -23.84 -16.07
CA GLN A 94 -23.39 -22.88 -16.78
C GLN A 94 -23.76 -21.46 -16.40
N ILE A 95 -22.76 -20.56 -16.43
CA ILE A 95 -22.97 -19.16 -16.14
C ILE A 95 -21.96 -18.29 -16.90
N ASN A 96 -22.39 -17.13 -17.37
CA ASN A 96 -21.50 -16.18 -18.04
C ASN A 96 -20.69 -15.38 -17.01
N ILE A 97 -19.38 -15.29 -17.21
CA ILE A 97 -18.44 -14.55 -16.39
C ILE A 97 -17.80 -13.46 -17.22
N THR A 98 -17.89 -12.23 -16.74
CA THR A 98 -17.11 -11.10 -17.25
C THR A 98 -15.94 -10.84 -16.32
N PHE A 99 -14.73 -10.74 -16.87
CA PHE A 99 -13.50 -10.52 -16.12
C PHE A 99 -12.53 -9.61 -16.85
N ILE A 100 -11.63 -8.99 -16.09
CA ILE A 100 -10.54 -8.14 -16.61
C ILE A 100 -9.25 -8.97 -16.64
N ARG A 101 -8.54 -8.94 -17.77
CA ARG A 101 -7.19 -9.48 -17.95
C ARG A 101 -6.32 -8.46 -18.66
N ASN A 102 -5.22 -8.04 -18.02
CA ASN A 102 -4.32 -7.01 -18.56
C ASN A 102 -5.05 -5.73 -18.96
N GLY A 103 -5.96 -5.24 -18.11
CA GLY A 103 -6.76 -4.04 -18.35
C GLY A 103 -7.87 -4.18 -19.42
N LYS A 104 -8.10 -5.37 -19.98
CA LYS A 104 -9.11 -5.60 -21.02
C LYS A 104 -10.24 -6.50 -20.51
N GLU A 105 -11.47 -6.05 -20.68
CA GLU A 105 -12.67 -6.83 -20.37
C GLU A 105 -12.80 -8.02 -21.34
N LYS A 106 -13.15 -9.19 -20.79
CA LYS A 106 -13.37 -10.45 -21.48
C LYS A 106 -14.59 -11.15 -20.91
N ASN A 107 -15.21 -11.97 -21.76
CA ASN A 107 -16.35 -12.78 -21.37
C ASN A 107 -16.08 -14.26 -21.68
N THR A 108 -16.57 -15.13 -20.82
CA THR A 108 -16.52 -16.58 -21.02
C THR A 108 -17.67 -17.27 -20.28
N VAL A 109 -17.99 -18.47 -20.70
CA VAL A 109 -18.93 -19.33 -19.99
C VAL A 109 -18.15 -20.22 -19.01
N LEU A 110 -18.50 -20.16 -17.73
CA LEU A 110 -17.98 -21.07 -16.71
C LEU A 110 -18.96 -22.23 -16.52
N LYS A 111 -18.47 -23.45 -16.69
CA LYS A 111 -19.20 -24.68 -16.34
C LYS A 111 -19.01 -24.98 -14.86
N LEU A 112 -20.06 -25.35 -14.19
CA LEU A 112 -20.12 -25.57 -12.76
C LEU A 112 -20.39 -27.03 -12.45
N SER A 113 -19.66 -27.61 -11.51
CA SER A 113 -19.99 -28.90 -10.93
C SER A 113 -20.93 -28.74 -9.76
N LYS A 114 -22.02 -29.49 -9.71
CA LYS A 114 -22.97 -29.44 -8.59
C LYS A 114 -22.72 -30.58 -7.62
N VAL A 115 -22.41 -30.26 -6.37
CA VAL A 115 -22.22 -31.24 -5.29
C VAL A 115 -23.25 -30.96 -4.19
N GLY A 116 -24.28 -31.78 -4.12
CA GLY A 116 -25.45 -31.48 -3.28
C GLY A 116 -26.14 -30.21 -3.74
N ASN A 117 -26.23 -29.20 -2.85
CA ASN A 117 -26.80 -27.88 -3.15
C ASN A 117 -25.75 -26.79 -3.45
N ILE A 118 -24.48 -27.17 -3.59
CA ILE A 118 -23.38 -26.22 -3.79
C ILE A 118 -22.84 -26.33 -5.21
N TYR A 119 -22.70 -25.17 -5.89
CA TYR A 119 -22.02 -25.08 -7.16
C TYR A 119 -20.52 -24.84 -6.95
N LYS A 120 -19.68 -25.69 -7.51
CA LYS A 120 -18.22 -25.57 -7.52
C LYS A 120 -17.75 -24.95 -8.82
N THR A 121 -16.97 -23.88 -8.73
CA THR A 121 -16.46 -23.12 -9.88
C THR A 121 -15.14 -23.65 -10.43
N GLY A 122 -14.39 -24.42 -9.65
CA GLY A 122 -13.01 -24.78 -9.97
C GLY A 122 -11.99 -23.66 -9.75
N LEU A 123 -12.42 -22.51 -9.21
CA LEU A 123 -11.59 -21.32 -9.01
C LEU A 123 -11.30 -21.09 -7.53
N TYR A 124 -10.03 -20.85 -7.18
CA TYR A 124 -9.65 -20.22 -5.93
C TYR A 124 -9.66 -18.72 -6.14
N VAL A 125 -10.38 -18.01 -5.30
CA VAL A 125 -10.62 -16.59 -5.45
C VAL A 125 -10.37 -15.80 -4.15
N LYS A 126 -10.04 -14.51 -4.30
CA LYS A 126 -9.94 -13.54 -3.21
C LYS A 126 -10.65 -12.24 -3.61
N ASP A 127 -11.28 -11.59 -2.67
CA ASP A 127 -11.89 -10.26 -2.82
C ASP A 127 -11.24 -9.22 -1.91
N SER A 128 -10.36 -9.67 -1.02
CA SER A 128 -9.66 -8.80 -0.08
C SER A 128 -8.25 -9.32 0.22
N ILE A 129 -7.37 -8.43 0.66
CA ILE A 129 -6.03 -8.75 1.14
C ILE A 129 -5.87 -8.12 2.52
N THR A 130 -5.35 -8.90 3.46
CA THR A 130 -5.00 -8.43 4.79
C THR A 130 -3.50 -8.54 5.02
N GLY A 131 -2.96 -7.66 5.85
CA GLY A 131 -1.54 -7.66 6.18
C GLY A 131 -1.23 -6.76 7.37
N ILE A 132 0.04 -6.61 7.64
CA ILE A 132 0.59 -5.67 8.61
C ILE A 132 1.64 -4.78 7.95
N GLY A 133 1.85 -3.59 8.52
CA GLY A 133 2.83 -2.66 8.05
C GLY A 133 3.06 -1.53 9.04
N THR A 134 3.80 -0.52 8.61
CA THR A 134 4.07 0.65 9.44
C THR A 134 3.43 1.90 8.84
N LEU A 135 2.72 2.65 9.68
CA LEU A 135 2.19 3.97 9.38
C LEU A 135 3.36 4.96 9.29
N THR A 136 3.53 5.57 8.12
CA THR A 136 4.68 6.45 7.87
C THR A 136 4.46 7.83 8.46
N TYR A 137 3.38 8.48 8.05
CA TYR A 137 3.07 9.84 8.47
C TYR A 137 1.57 10.08 8.59
N ILE A 138 1.24 11.12 9.35
CA ILE A 138 -0.09 11.72 9.40
C ILE A 138 0.08 13.23 9.20
N ASP A 139 -0.62 13.80 8.26
CA ASP A 139 -0.71 15.25 8.10
C ASP A 139 -1.77 15.80 9.07
N PRO A 140 -1.39 16.64 10.04
CA PRO A 140 -2.32 17.12 11.05
C PRO A 140 -3.39 18.07 10.52
N ASN A 141 -3.16 18.72 9.38
CA ASN A 141 -4.10 19.68 8.81
C ASN A 141 -5.16 19.01 7.93
N THR A 142 -4.74 18.05 7.10
CA THR A 142 -5.62 17.35 6.16
C THR A 142 -6.19 16.05 6.71
N LYS A 143 -5.57 15.50 7.77
CA LYS A 143 -5.79 14.14 8.29
C LYS A 143 -5.45 13.04 7.28
N LEU A 144 -4.76 13.35 6.20
CA LEU A 144 -4.25 12.36 5.29
C LEU A 144 -3.09 11.59 5.94
N PHE A 145 -3.04 10.30 5.69
CA PHE A 145 -1.90 9.47 6.07
C PHE A 145 -1.29 8.75 4.87
N GLY A 146 -0.01 8.41 5.01
CA GLY A 146 0.68 7.49 4.12
C GLY A 146 1.34 6.37 4.92
N ALA A 147 1.39 5.17 4.34
CA ALA A 147 2.01 4.00 4.94
C ALA A 147 2.73 3.13 3.89
N LEU A 148 3.60 2.22 4.35
CA LEU A 148 4.33 1.21 3.59
C LEU A 148 5.44 1.73 2.67
N GLY A 149 5.23 2.82 1.90
CA GLY A 149 6.18 3.31 0.90
C GLY A 149 6.28 2.45 -0.37
N HIS A 150 5.43 1.46 -0.53
CA HIS A 150 5.30 0.60 -1.71
C HIS A 150 3.87 0.07 -1.82
N GLU A 151 3.55 -0.46 -2.99
CA GLU A 151 2.27 -1.08 -3.28
C GLU A 151 2.02 -2.39 -2.52
N ILE A 152 0.75 -2.70 -2.33
CA ILE A 152 0.28 -4.05 -1.98
C ILE A 152 -0.10 -4.78 -3.26
N ILE A 153 0.56 -5.91 -3.49
CA ILE A 153 0.32 -6.82 -4.61
C ILE A 153 -0.33 -8.13 -4.11
N GLU A 154 -1.12 -8.77 -4.95
CA GLU A 154 -1.58 -10.12 -4.66
C GLU A 154 -0.44 -11.13 -4.91
N LYS A 155 -0.06 -11.88 -3.85
CA LYS A 155 1.17 -12.68 -3.80
C LYS A 155 1.26 -13.75 -4.89
N ASN A 156 0.16 -14.42 -5.24
CA ASN A 156 0.16 -15.52 -6.20
C ASN A 156 0.20 -15.04 -7.65
N SER A 157 -0.44 -13.92 -7.93
CA SER A 157 -0.55 -13.33 -9.28
C SER A 157 0.51 -12.27 -9.57
N GLY A 158 1.09 -11.66 -8.52
CA GLY A 158 2.00 -10.52 -8.64
C GLY A 158 1.35 -9.24 -9.14
N ILE A 159 0.01 -9.18 -9.20
CA ILE A 159 -0.69 -7.97 -9.69
C ILE A 159 -0.85 -6.93 -8.58
N LEU A 160 -0.69 -5.65 -8.97
CA LEU A 160 -1.11 -4.53 -8.15
C LEU A 160 -2.61 -4.65 -7.84
N LEU A 161 -2.97 -4.60 -6.56
CA LEU A 161 -4.36 -4.64 -6.13
C LEU A 161 -5.05 -3.30 -6.45
N GLU A 162 -5.93 -3.31 -7.46
CA GLU A 162 -6.88 -2.22 -7.65
C GLU A 162 -7.95 -2.29 -6.56
N ILE A 163 -7.93 -1.31 -5.65
CA ILE A 163 -8.81 -1.31 -4.50
C ILE A 163 -10.12 -0.56 -4.75
N LYS A 164 -11.19 -1.06 -4.16
CA LYS A 164 -12.46 -0.35 -4.00
C LYS A 164 -12.41 0.56 -2.77
N ASP A 165 -11.92 0.02 -1.68
CA ASP A 165 -11.72 0.69 -0.39
C ASP A 165 -10.77 -0.14 0.49
N GLY A 166 -10.42 0.38 1.66
CA GLY A 166 -9.65 -0.35 2.66
C GLY A 166 -9.70 0.33 4.02
N LYS A 167 -9.10 -0.33 5.00
CA LYS A 167 -9.02 0.16 6.38
C LYS A 167 -7.67 -0.12 6.99
N ILE A 168 -7.25 0.77 7.88
CA ILE A 168 -6.17 0.52 8.82
C ILE A 168 -6.72 0.34 10.23
N PHE A 169 -6.10 -0.57 10.98
CA PHE A 169 -6.52 -0.95 12.33
C PHE A 169 -5.39 -0.76 13.33
N SER A 170 -5.73 -0.58 14.59
CA SER A 170 -4.77 -0.70 15.68
C SER A 170 -4.17 -2.11 15.70
N SER A 171 -2.86 -2.20 15.85
CA SER A 171 -2.15 -3.47 15.79
C SER A 171 -1.06 -3.53 16.86
N THR A 172 -0.86 -4.71 17.45
CA THR A 172 0.13 -4.99 18.50
C THR A 172 1.10 -6.04 18.00
N VAL A 173 2.41 -5.77 18.06
CA VAL A 173 3.45 -6.73 17.69
C VAL A 173 3.57 -7.78 18.81
N THR A 174 3.44 -9.04 18.44
CA THR A 174 3.45 -10.18 19.37
C THR A 174 4.71 -11.03 19.27
N GLY A 175 5.52 -10.84 18.24
CA GLY A 175 6.76 -11.57 18.01
C GLY A 175 7.52 -11.09 16.81
N ILE A 176 8.76 -11.52 16.69
CA ILE A 176 9.67 -11.22 15.59
C ILE A 176 10.27 -12.54 15.09
N GLU A 177 10.21 -12.75 13.80
CA GLU A 177 11.03 -13.74 13.09
C GLU A 177 12.21 -12.98 12.46
N SER A 178 13.44 -13.41 12.79
CA SER A 178 14.65 -12.71 12.34
C SER A 178 14.94 -12.98 10.86
N SER A 179 15.44 -11.96 10.17
CA SER A 179 16.00 -12.10 8.83
C SER A 179 17.31 -12.87 8.84
N THR A 180 17.52 -13.63 7.80
CA THR A 180 18.82 -14.25 7.46
C THR A 180 19.08 -13.99 5.97
N GLU A 181 20.33 -14.18 5.52
CA GLU A 181 20.68 -14.06 4.12
C GLU A 181 19.78 -14.95 3.25
N GLY A 182 19.15 -14.37 2.23
CA GLY A 182 18.21 -15.04 1.34
C GLY A 182 16.80 -15.26 1.90
N SER A 183 16.55 -14.97 3.20
CA SER A 183 15.23 -15.17 3.84
C SER A 183 14.87 -13.98 4.75
N PRO A 184 14.05 -13.05 4.24
CA PRO A 184 13.56 -11.96 5.06
C PRO A 184 12.70 -12.46 6.24
N GLY A 185 12.96 -11.90 7.41
CA GLY A 185 12.13 -12.14 8.60
C GLY A 185 10.81 -11.38 8.57
N GLU A 186 10.02 -11.53 9.64
CA GLU A 186 8.67 -10.96 9.70
C GLU A 186 8.31 -10.50 11.12
N LYS A 187 7.53 -9.42 11.22
CA LYS A 187 6.80 -9.08 12.45
C LYS A 187 5.54 -9.93 12.54
N ASN A 188 5.37 -10.64 13.62
CA ASN A 188 4.10 -11.24 14.00
C ASN A 188 3.27 -10.20 14.76
N ALA A 189 2.06 -9.94 14.33
CA ALA A 189 1.19 -8.95 14.98
C ALA A 189 -0.26 -9.39 14.98
N ARG A 190 -1.01 -8.88 15.97
CA ARG A 190 -2.46 -9.01 16.04
C ARG A 190 -3.09 -7.64 15.88
N TYR A 191 -4.17 -7.54 15.14
CA TYR A 191 -4.96 -6.33 15.04
C TYR A 191 -6.43 -6.62 15.33
N ASP A 192 -7.10 -5.61 15.90
CA ASP A 192 -8.50 -5.67 16.23
C ASP A 192 -9.32 -4.94 15.17
N LYS A 193 -10.13 -5.69 14.43
CA LYS A 193 -11.01 -5.13 13.38
C LYS A 193 -12.07 -4.16 13.89
N SER A 194 -12.32 -4.14 15.20
CA SER A 194 -13.22 -3.16 15.83
C SER A 194 -12.55 -1.81 16.04
N LEU A 195 -11.21 -1.74 16.08
CA LEU A 195 -10.44 -0.52 16.32
C LEU A 195 -9.89 0.04 15.00
N ILE A 196 -10.81 0.61 14.21
CA ILE A 196 -10.49 1.24 12.92
C ILE A 196 -9.81 2.57 13.18
N LYS A 197 -8.60 2.76 12.65
CA LYS A 197 -7.82 4.01 12.74
C LYS A 197 -7.93 4.90 11.51
N GLY A 198 -8.37 4.37 10.38
CA GLY A 198 -8.50 5.12 9.15
C GLY A 198 -9.08 4.31 8.00
N SER A 199 -9.48 5.02 6.94
CA SER A 199 -9.87 4.44 5.66
C SER A 199 -8.78 4.60 4.63
N ILE A 200 -8.61 3.59 3.78
CA ILE A 200 -7.68 3.63 2.64
C ILE A 200 -8.49 3.87 1.37
N PHE A 201 -8.09 4.85 0.57
CA PHE A 201 -8.70 5.13 -0.72
C PHE A 201 -7.77 4.82 -1.90
N GLU A 202 -6.47 4.64 -1.66
CA GLU A 202 -5.50 4.43 -2.73
C GLU A 202 -4.39 3.46 -2.35
N ASN A 203 -3.97 2.64 -3.33
CA ASN A 203 -2.84 1.71 -3.28
C ASN A 203 -1.98 1.90 -4.54
N THR A 204 -0.83 2.53 -4.39
CA THR A 204 0.07 2.90 -5.49
C THR A 204 1.47 2.37 -5.28
N THR A 205 2.34 2.51 -6.27
CA THR A 205 3.75 2.13 -6.18
C THR A 205 4.53 2.90 -5.11
N GLN A 206 3.93 3.93 -4.50
CA GLN A 206 4.56 4.80 -3.49
C GLN A 206 3.99 4.57 -2.09
N GLY A 207 2.99 3.69 -1.95
CA GLY A 207 2.38 3.34 -0.68
C GLY A 207 0.88 3.18 -0.73
N ILE A 208 0.28 3.09 0.45
CA ILE A 208 -1.16 3.19 0.66
C ILE A 208 -1.47 4.53 1.32
N PHE A 209 -2.58 5.15 0.90
CA PHE A 209 -2.99 6.48 1.35
C PHE A 209 -4.46 6.48 1.76
N GLY A 210 -4.78 7.36 2.71
CA GLY A 210 -6.11 7.40 3.26
C GLY A 210 -6.35 8.51 4.27
N ASN A 211 -7.54 8.46 4.90
CA ASN A 211 -7.94 9.40 5.94
C ASN A 211 -7.78 8.77 7.32
N TYR A 212 -7.10 9.47 8.23
CA TYR A 212 -6.91 9.07 9.62
C TYR A 212 -8.05 9.57 10.49
N PHE A 213 -8.57 8.72 11.39
CA PHE A 213 -9.79 9.02 12.16
C PHE A 213 -9.53 9.42 13.60
N ASP A 214 -8.49 8.88 14.20
CA ASP A 214 -8.18 9.14 15.60
C ASP A 214 -7.65 10.56 15.85
N ASP A 215 -7.53 10.92 17.12
CA ASP A 215 -6.81 12.11 17.55
C ASP A 215 -5.36 12.03 17.16
N ILE A 216 -4.87 13.06 16.48
CA ILE A 216 -3.50 13.14 16.01
C ILE A 216 -2.60 13.52 17.18
N LYS A 217 -1.70 12.61 17.57
CA LYS A 217 -0.73 12.80 18.65
C LYS A 217 0.67 12.45 18.14
N GLY A 218 1.67 13.18 18.60
CA GLY A 218 3.06 12.90 18.27
C GLY A 218 3.89 14.15 18.02
N LYS A 219 5.19 13.95 17.82
CA LYS A 219 6.12 15.02 17.50
C LYS A 219 5.97 15.40 16.04
N LEU A 220 5.86 16.71 15.79
CA LEU A 220 5.91 17.28 14.44
C LEU A 220 7.37 17.29 13.95
N TYR A 221 7.56 16.83 12.73
CA TYR A 221 8.82 16.92 12.01
C TYR A 221 8.64 17.78 10.77
N LYS A 222 9.64 18.59 10.46
CA LYS A 222 9.68 19.32 9.20
C LYS A 222 9.81 18.31 8.06
N VAL A 223 9.07 18.52 6.97
CA VAL A 223 9.21 17.72 5.74
C VAL A 223 10.56 18.03 5.10
N GLY A 224 11.40 17.02 4.96
CA GLY A 224 12.67 17.11 4.23
C GLY A 224 12.44 17.04 2.73
N LYS A 225 13.09 17.92 1.99
CA LYS A 225 13.13 17.88 0.53
C LYS A 225 14.20 16.89 0.07
N GLU A 226 14.22 16.55 -1.21
CA GLU A 226 15.21 15.64 -1.78
C GLU A 226 16.66 16.16 -1.61
N GLU A 227 16.87 17.48 -1.66
CA GLU A 227 18.17 18.12 -1.42
C GLU A 227 18.61 18.15 0.04
N ASP A 228 17.70 17.93 0.98
CA ASP A 228 18.02 17.86 2.42
C ASP A 228 18.65 16.52 2.82
N ILE A 229 18.44 15.47 1.99
CA ILE A 229 18.92 14.12 2.30
C ILE A 229 20.41 13.99 1.92
N HIS A 230 21.19 13.41 2.82
CA HIS A 230 22.63 13.20 2.55
C HIS A 230 23.11 11.84 3.09
N VAL A 231 24.25 11.38 2.58
CA VAL A 231 24.92 10.17 3.08
C VAL A 231 25.37 10.42 4.52
N GLY A 232 25.11 9.47 5.42
CA GLY A 232 25.43 9.59 6.83
C GLY A 232 24.35 9.07 7.74
N LYS A 233 24.47 9.41 9.02
CA LYS A 233 23.55 8.96 10.07
C LYS A 233 22.13 9.47 9.87
N ALA A 234 21.17 8.59 10.16
CA ALA A 234 19.75 8.88 10.24
C ALA A 234 19.11 7.90 11.23
N MET A 235 17.82 8.07 11.51
CA MET A 235 17.06 7.21 12.42
C MET A 235 15.84 6.65 11.71
N ILE A 236 15.49 5.40 11.98
CA ILE A 236 14.19 4.84 11.63
C ILE A 236 13.34 4.72 12.89
N ARG A 237 12.03 4.98 12.75
CA ARG A 237 11.05 4.83 13.84
C ARG A 237 10.16 3.63 13.53
N THR A 238 10.09 2.69 14.47
CA THR A 238 9.28 1.48 14.26
C THR A 238 8.96 0.80 15.59
N VAL A 239 7.93 -0.06 15.57
CA VAL A 239 7.57 -0.90 16.72
C VAL A 239 8.23 -2.26 16.57
N MET A 240 8.93 -2.73 17.64
CA MET A 240 9.53 -4.06 17.72
C MET A 240 8.93 -4.92 18.81
N GLU A 241 8.09 -4.34 19.66
CA GLU A 241 7.45 -5.04 20.78
C GLU A 241 6.21 -4.26 21.23
N ASP A 242 5.11 -4.96 21.39
CA ASP A 242 3.81 -4.39 21.76
C ASP A 242 3.42 -3.26 20.82
N ASN A 243 3.28 -2.04 21.37
CA ASN A 243 2.96 -0.80 20.65
C ASN A 243 4.04 0.27 20.89
N ASN A 244 5.21 -0.11 21.41
CA ASN A 244 6.27 0.82 21.77
C ASN A 244 7.07 1.25 20.52
N ILE A 245 6.87 2.49 20.07
CA ILE A 245 7.66 3.07 18.99
C ILE A 245 9.05 3.40 19.52
N SER A 246 10.08 2.91 18.85
CA SER A 246 11.48 3.18 19.16
C SER A 246 12.21 3.71 17.94
N GLU A 247 13.29 4.43 18.20
CA GLU A 247 14.19 4.97 17.16
C GLU A 247 15.47 4.13 17.13
N TYR A 248 15.89 3.77 15.92
CA TYR A 248 17.07 2.95 15.68
C TYR A 248 17.98 3.62 14.67
N GLU A 249 19.30 3.60 14.93
CA GLU A 249 20.29 4.23 14.05
C GLU A 249 20.47 3.44 12.76
N ILE A 250 20.50 4.18 11.66
CA ILE A 250 20.84 3.70 10.32
C ILE A 250 21.90 4.62 9.69
N ASN A 251 22.52 4.14 8.63
CA ASN A 251 23.43 4.95 7.83
C ASN A 251 22.97 4.97 6.36
N ILE A 252 22.61 6.12 5.84
CA ILE A 252 22.30 6.30 4.41
C ILE A 252 23.60 6.17 3.64
N LYS A 253 23.67 5.22 2.72
CA LYS A 253 24.88 4.87 1.96
C LYS A 253 24.92 5.45 0.56
N LYS A 254 23.76 5.57 -0.07
CA LYS A 254 23.65 6.03 -1.46
C LYS A 254 22.30 6.67 -1.70
N ILE A 255 22.29 7.77 -2.43
CA ILE A 255 21.07 8.49 -2.84
C ILE A 255 21.00 8.41 -4.36
N ASN A 256 19.80 8.13 -4.87
CA ASN A 256 19.50 8.08 -6.28
C ASN A 256 18.33 9.02 -6.59
N HIS A 257 18.65 10.18 -7.13
CA HIS A 257 17.68 11.19 -7.55
C HIS A 257 16.99 10.85 -8.88
N ASN A 258 17.47 9.82 -9.61
CA ASN A 258 16.93 9.42 -10.90
C ASN A 258 15.71 8.50 -10.73
N ASN A 259 14.58 9.06 -10.37
CA ASN A 259 13.21 8.56 -10.59
C ASN A 259 12.96 7.05 -10.42
N GLN A 260 13.61 6.38 -9.47
CA GLN A 260 13.18 5.06 -9.05
C GLN A 260 12.01 5.23 -8.07
N LYS A 261 10.83 4.79 -8.47
CA LYS A 261 9.55 5.08 -7.80
C LYS A 261 9.56 4.92 -6.28
N ASN A 262 10.21 3.89 -5.73
CA ASN A 262 10.25 3.58 -4.30
C ASN A 262 11.61 3.07 -3.78
N LYS A 263 12.70 3.32 -4.53
CA LYS A 263 14.09 2.96 -4.19
C LYS A 263 15.01 4.17 -4.39
N ASN A 264 14.66 5.29 -3.76
CA ASN A 264 15.37 6.56 -3.94
C ASN A 264 16.71 6.59 -3.22
N PHE A 265 16.89 5.82 -2.16
CA PHE A 265 18.17 5.72 -1.47
C PHE A 265 18.35 4.32 -0.85
N VAL A 266 19.61 3.98 -0.58
CA VAL A 266 20.02 2.76 0.10
C VAL A 266 20.53 3.13 1.47
N PHE A 267 20.14 2.42 2.50
CA PHE A 267 20.64 2.56 3.86
C PHE A 267 21.03 1.22 4.45
N GLU A 268 21.78 1.26 5.55
CA GLU A 268 22.22 0.11 6.34
C GLU A 268 21.87 0.35 7.81
N ILE A 269 21.34 -0.67 8.48
CA ILE A 269 21.10 -0.64 9.91
C ILE A 269 22.45 -0.69 10.62
N THR A 270 22.70 0.26 11.54
CA THR A 270 23.90 0.33 12.37
C THR A 270 23.58 0.13 13.84
N ASP A 271 22.30 0.12 14.21
CA ASP A 271 21.86 -0.13 15.59
C ASP A 271 22.01 -1.62 15.97
N GLU A 272 22.90 -1.89 16.92
CA GLU A 272 23.18 -3.26 17.37
C GLU A 272 21.98 -3.96 18.03
N LYS A 273 21.12 -3.20 18.72
CA LYS A 273 19.91 -3.77 19.37
C LYS A 273 18.91 -4.24 18.33
N LEU A 274 18.70 -3.42 17.30
CA LEU A 274 17.82 -3.79 16.19
C LEU A 274 18.38 -5.00 15.45
N LEU A 275 19.66 -4.99 15.06
CA LEU A 275 20.30 -6.11 14.36
C LEU A 275 20.25 -7.41 15.17
N THR A 276 20.52 -7.36 16.48
CA THR A 276 20.43 -8.53 17.36
C THR A 276 19.00 -9.10 17.40
N LYS A 277 17.97 -8.22 17.40
CA LYS A 277 16.57 -8.64 17.51
C LYS A 277 15.98 -9.13 16.18
N THR A 278 16.40 -8.56 15.07
CA THR A 278 15.76 -8.77 13.77
C THR A 278 16.66 -9.38 12.69
N GLY A 279 17.97 -9.43 12.91
CA GLY A 279 18.93 -9.87 11.90
C GLY A 279 19.04 -8.92 10.70
N GLY A 280 18.24 -7.84 10.67
CA GLY A 280 18.16 -6.91 9.55
C GLY A 280 16.75 -6.31 9.37
N ILE A 281 16.42 -5.89 8.17
CA ILE A 281 15.08 -5.41 7.83
C ILE A 281 14.15 -6.60 7.67
N ILE A 282 12.99 -6.54 8.34
CA ILE A 282 11.97 -7.59 8.33
C ILE A 282 10.66 -7.08 7.71
N GLN A 283 9.83 -7.99 7.23
CA GLN A 283 8.47 -7.67 6.78
C GLN A 283 7.68 -7.01 7.93
N GLY A 284 6.90 -5.99 7.61
CA GLY A 284 6.22 -5.14 8.58
C GLY A 284 7.01 -3.88 8.97
N MET A 285 8.31 -3.77 8.65
CA MET A 285 9.06 -2.50 8.78
C MET A 285 8.83 -1.54 7.61
N SER A 286 8.28 -2.01 6.50
CA SER A 286 7.90 -1.14 5.36
C SER A 286 6.98 -0.03 5.84
N GLY A 287 7.31 1.21 5.47
CA GLY A 287 6.66 2.43 5.94
C GLY A 287 7.29 3.05 7.19
N SER A 288 8.25 2.40 7.86
CA SER A 288 8.94 3.04 8.99
C SER A 288 9.55 4.37 8.57
N PRO A 289 9.14 5.51 9.18
CA PRO A 289 9.65 6.82 8.79
C PRO A 289 11.14 6.95 9.09
N ILE A 290 11.84 7.64 8.19
CA ILE A 290 13.28 7.91 8.29
C ILE A 290 13.47 9.38 8.60
N ILE A 291 14.20 9.64 9.68
CA ILE A 291 14.48 10.97 10.22
C ILE A 291 15.97 11.26 10.06
N GLN A 292 16.31 12.39 9.46
CA GLN A 292 17.67 12.91 9.35
C GLN A 292 17.64 14.41 9.66
N ASP A 293 18.53 14.90 10.52
CA ASP A 293 18.64 16.32 10.93
C ASP A 293 17.29 16.93 11.34
N GLU A 294 16.55 16.20 12.18
CA GLU A 294 15.21 16.57 12.67
C GLU A 294 14.12 16.76 11.59
N LYS A 295 14.37 16.29 10.36
CA LYS A 295 13.41 16.27 9.27
C LYS A 295 12.98 14.85 8.97
N ILE A 296 11.71 14.64 8.62
CA ILE A 296 11.27 13.39 8.02
C ILE A 296 11.69 13.44 6.54
N VAL A 297 12.58 12.53 6.14
CA VAL A 297 13.18 12.52 4.79
C VAL A 297 12.69 11.40 3.92
N GLY A 298 12.09 10.37 4.52
CA GLY A 298 11.60 9.21 3.75
C GLY A 298 10.98 8.13 4.61
N ALA A 299 10.78 6.98 3.99
CA ALA A 299 10.30 5.77 4.63
C ALA A 299 11.03 4.53 4.12
N VAL A 300 11.15 3.52 4.97
CA VAL A 300 11.64 2.18 4.60
C VAL A 300 10.68 1.53 3.59
N THR A 301 11.21 0.94 2.51
CA THR A 301 10.38 0.25 1.52
C THR A 301 10.69 -1.24 1.42
N HIS A 302 11.89 -1.61 1.02
CA HIS A 302 12.26 -2.99 0.73
C HIS A 302 13.58 -3.36 1.41
N VAL A 303 13.72 -4.63 1.75
CA VAL A 303 15.00 -5.23 2.16
C VAL A 303 15.85 -5.59 0.93
N VAL A 304 17.17 -5.58 1.08
CA VAL A 304 18.09 -6.21 0.15
C VAL A 304 18.25 -7.67 0.61
N VAL A 305 17.65 -8.61 -0.11
CA VAL A 305 17.43 -10.00 0.35
C VAL A 305 18.75 -10.71 0.72
N ASP A 306 19.81 -10.51 -0.07
CA ASP A 306 21.12 -11.09 0.20
C ASP A 306 21.94 -10.33 1.27
N HIS A 307 21.46 -9.16 1.69
CA HIS A 307 22.05 -8.28 2.69
C HIS A 307 20.95 -7.69 3.58
N PRO A 308 20.37 -8.47 4.49
CA PRO A 308 19.19 -8.05 5.24
C PRO A 308 19.44 -6.83 6.14
N GLU A 309 20.70 -6.54 6.49
CA GLU A 309 21.08 -5.31 7.18
C GLU A 309 20.89 -4.05 6.31
N LYS A 310 20.72 -4.20 4.99
CA LYS A 310 20.52 -3.10 4.02
C LYS A 310 19.10 -3.04 3.50
N GLY A 311 18.64 -1.82 3.24
CA GLY A 311 17.32 -1.57 2.68
C GLY A 311 17.26 -0.38 1.75
N TYR A 312 16.13 -0.30 1.09
CA TYR A 312 15.77 0.83 0.24
C TYR A 312 14.79 1.74 0.97
N GLY A 313 14.86 3.02 0.67
CA GLY A 313 13.89 4.02 1.12
C GLY A 313 13.33 4.85 -0.02
N ILE A 314 12.12 5.35 0.20
CA ILE A 314 11.45 6.31 -0.68
C ILE A 314 11.58 7.72 -0.08
N PHE A 315 11.69 8.76 -0.91
CA PHE A 315 11.59 10.14 -0.43
C PHE A 315 10.20 10.43 0.10
N ILE A 316 10.12 11.11 1.24
CA ILE A 316 8.83 11.47 1.84
C ILE A 316 7.99 12.35 0.91
N THR A 317 8.63 13.21 0.13
CA THR A 317 7.97 14.10 -0.84
C THR A 317 7.26 13.32 -1.95
N ASN A 318 7.75 12.13 -2.31
CA ASN A 318 7.07 11.28 -3.29
C ASN A 318 5.77 10.72 -2.73
N MET A 319 5.80 10.24 -1.47
CA MET A 319 4.59 9.76 -0.79
C MET A 319 3.56 10.88 -0.61
N LEU A 320 4.02 12.07 -0.18
CA LEU A 320 3.13 13.21 0.05
C LEU A 320 2.46 13.70 -1.24
N LYS A 321 3.20 13.81 -2.34
CA LYS A 321 2.64 14.18 -3.66
C LYS A 321 1.62 13.19 -4.17
N GLU A 322 1.84 11.89 -3.92
CA GLU A 322 0.93 10.84 -4.36
C GLU A 322 -0.39 10.90 -3.60
N ALA A 323 -0.36 11.16 -2.30
CA ALA A 323 -1.57 11.26 -1.46
C ALA A 323 -2.52 12.40 -1.86
N GLU A 324 -2.09 13.32 -2.70
CA GLU A 324 -2.84 14.52 -3.12
C GLU A 324 -3.40 14.42 -4.54
N ASN A 325 -3.02 13.38 -5.28
CA ASN A 325 -3.51 13.13 -6.64
C ASN A 325 -4.88 12.43 -6.63
#